data_84951d7e4a38fc1f19e29e479324d29f
#
_entry.id   84951d7e4a38fc1f19e29e479324d29f
#
_cell.length_a   1.000
_cell.length_b   1.000
_cell.length_c   1.000
_cell.angle_alpha   90.00
_cell.angle_beta   90.00
_cell.angle_gamma   90.00
#
_symmetry.space_group_name_H-M   'P 1'
#
loop_
_entity.id
_entity.type
_entity.pdbx_description
1 polymer ?
#
loop_
_entity_poly.entity_id
_entity_poly.type
_entity_poly.pdbx_seq_one_letter_code
_entity_poly.pdbx_strand_id
1 'polypeptide(L)'
;FLVTQRDVDVEEPMQSDLYEMGIVAEIKQVVKLQNDVVRILIDGKSRAKLVGFTRCEDFLEAEICTYNTDLEGVPSDVREAMLVGVRESFEKYAAVVGKVNKELFRQIEKYDDIEKLIDFVTNNLPVSYAQKQKVLGTEDICDRYEVIVAILLKQINVAQIKNDFQQKVKKKVDKHQREYLLREQMSVIREELGENADSEADEFLKKTESLNAPEEVRQKLKKEIERYRNLSGSSSESVVARGYIETLLELPWNDMSTDNTDLDRAEKILNDDHYGLSDVKERVLEFLSVRN
;
A
#
# COMPACT_ATOMS: atom_id res chain seq x y z
N PHE A 1 -5.02 -16.46 40.39
CA PHE A 1 -5.14 -17.06 39.06
C PHE A 1 -5.32 -15.99 38.03
N LEU A 2 -4.64 -16.07 36.89
CA LEU A 2 -4.71 -15.16 35.77
C LEU A 2 -5.25 -15.89 34.55
N VAL A 3 -6.29 -15.35 33.97
CA VAL A 3 -6.92 -15.91 32.76
C VAL A 3 -7.20 -14.77 31.78
N THR A 4 -7.08 -15.06 30.50
CA THR A 4 -7.27 -14.07 29.44
C THR A 4 -8.72 -14.06 28.96
N GLN A 5 -9.26 -12.89 28.71
CA GLN A 5 -10.52 -12.70 28.01
C GLN A 5 -10.40 -13.04 26.52
N ARG A 6 -11.46 -13.60 25.91
CA ARG A 6 -11.53 -13.85 24.46
C ARG A 6 -11.75 -12.55 23.68
N ASP A 7 -12.58 -11.66 24.22
CA ASP A 7 -12.85 -10.35 23.67
C ASP A 7 -12.54 -9.27 24.73
N VAL A 8 -11.67 -8.34 24.37
CA VAL A 8 -11.19 -7.26 25.27
C VAL A 8 -12.26 -6.22 25.53
N ASP A 9 -13.24 -6.08 24.63
CA ASP A 9 -14.28 -5.06 24.69
C ASP A 9 -15.43 -5.40 25.65
N VAL A 10 -15.44 -6.60 26.24
CA VAL A 10 -16.43 -7.03 27.23
C VAL A 10 -16.03 -6.50 28.61
N GLU A 11 -16.79 -5.54 29.15
CA GLU A 11 -16.49 -4.93 30.47
C GLU A 11 -16.72 -5.89 31.63
N GLU A 12 -17.77 -6.73 31.58
CA GLU A 12 -18.12 -7.72 32.62
C GLU A 12 -18.09 -9.13 32.01
N PRO A 13 -16.91 -9.77 31.94
CA PRO A 13 -16.79 -11.08 31.29
C PRO A 13 -17.41 -12.20 32.13
N MET A 14 -18.25 -12.98 31.48
CA MET A 14 -18.72 -14.26 32.02
C MET A 14 -17.67 -15.37 31.78
N GLN A 15 -17.88 -16.54 32.38
CA GLN A 15 -16.97 -17.68 32.18
C GLN A 15 -16.80 -18.07 30.70
N SER A 16 -17.84 -17.95 29.87
CA SER A 16 -17.80 -18.20 28.42
C SER A 16 -16.86 -17.27 27.66
N ASP A 17 -16.65 -16.05 28.19
CA ASP A 17 -15.84 -15.01 27.56
C ASP A 17 -14.37 -15.12 27.92
N LEU A 18 -14.02 -16.09 28.77
CA LEU A 18 -12.65 -16.39 29.19
C LEU A 18 -12.08 -17.60 28.45
N TYR A 19 -10.77 -17.66 28.38
CA TYR A 19 -10.09 -18.89 28.00
C TYR A 19 -10.11 -19.87 29.18
N GLU A 20 -10.08 -21.15 28.87
CA GLU A 20 -10.10 -22.18 29.91
C GLU A 20 -8.77 -22.31 30.63
N MET A 21 -7.65 -22.16 29.88
CA MET A 21 -6.31 -22.29 30.44
C MET A 21 -5.76 -20.92 30.84
N GLY A 22 -5.29 -20.84 32.05
CA GLY A 22 -4.63 -19.68 32.65
C GLY A 22 -3.37 -20.05 33.40
N ILE A 23 -2.89 -19.14 34.24
CA ILE A 23 -1.65 -19.27 34.99
C ILE A 23 -1.90 -18.92 36.46
N VAL A 24 -1.44 -19.76 37.36
CA VAL A 24 -1.27 -19.43 38.77
C VAL A 24 0.00 -18.61 38.91
N ALA A 25 -0.12 -17.41 39.45
CA ALA A 25 1.00 -16.49 39.60
C ALA A 25 1.12 -15.96 41.02
N GLU A 26 2.34 -15.69 41.43
CA GLU A 26 2.67 -15.02 42.69
C GLU A 26 2.80 -13.52 42.44
N ILE A 27 2.12 -12.70 43.24
CA ILE A 27 2.26 -11.24 43.19
C ILE A 27 3.54 -10.87 43.93
N LYS A 28 4.53 -10.34 43.21
CA LYS A 28 5.81 -9.89 43.78
C LYS A 28 5.73 -8.44 44.27
N GLN A 29 5.07 -7.58 43.53
CA GLN A 29 5.00 -6.16 43.85
C GLN A 29 3.73 -5.54 43.28
N VAL A 30 3.12 -4.65 44.05
CA VAL A 30 1.98 -3.82 43.63
C VAL A 30 2.40 -2.36 43.76
N VAL A 31 2.33 -1.60 42.69
CA VAL A 31 2.65 -0.17 42.66
C VAL A 31 1.41 0.60 42.21
N LYS A 32 0.90 1.45 43.09
CA LYS A 32 -0.18 2.40 42.73
C LYS A 32 0.45 3.58 42.00
N LEU A 33 -0.01 3.88 40.79
CA LEU A 33 0.34 5.04 40.00
C LEU A 33 -0.73 6.13 40.15
N GLN A 34 -0.47 7.33 39.62
CA GLN A 34 -1.48 8.40 39.55
C GLN A 34 -2.63 7.95 38.62
N ASN A 35 -3.84 8.46 38.87
CA ASN A 35 -5.09 8.17 38.15
C ASN A 35 -5.63 6.74 38.33
N ASP A 36 -5.60 6.21 39.54
CA ASP A 36 -6.14 4.89 39.93
C ASP A 36 -5.58 3.69 39.12
N VAL A 37 -4.46 3.91 38.41
CA VAL A 37 -3.76 2.81 37.69
C VAL A 37 -2.89 2.05 38.68
N VAL A 38 -3.08 0.74 38.73
CA VAL A 38 -2.28 -0.17 39.54
C VAL A 38 -1.39 -1.00 38.64
N ARG A 39 -0.08 -0.96 38.89
CA ARG A 39 0.90 -1.83 38.22
C ARG A 39 1.24 -3.00 39.16
N ILE A 40 1.05 -4.22 38.67
CA ILE A 40 1.32 -5.43 39.42
C ILE A 40 2.46 -6.18 38.72
N LEU A 41 3.51 -6.50 39.48
CA LEU A 41 4.57 -7.40 39.04
C LEU A 41 4.23 -8.82 39.53
N ILE A 42 4.12 -9.75 38.61
CA ILE A 42 3.73 -11.13 38.85
C ILE A 42 4.81 -12.09 38.39
N ASP A 43 4.87 -13.25 39.05
CA ASP A 43 5.73 -14.35 38.68
C ASP A 43 4.86 -15.61 38.46
N GLY A 44 4.80 -16.08 37.20
CA GLY A 44 4.02 -17.27 36.83
C GLY A 44 4.62 -18.53 37.41
N LYS A 45 3.81 -19.36 38.07
CA LYS A 45 4.26 -20.60 38.73
C LYS A 45 3.86 -21.86 37.98
N SER A 46 2.58 -22.00 37.65
CA SER A 46 2.05 -23.19 36.99
C SER A 46 0.87 -22.86 36.10
N ARG A 47 0.61 -23.70 35.12
CA ARG A 47 -0.61 -23.65 34.33
C ARG A 47 -1.76 -24.23 35.16
N ALA A 48 -2.96 -23.66 34.96
CA ALA A 48 -4.16 -24.20 35.59
C ALA A 48 -5.36 -23.98 34.66
N LYS A 49 -6.28 -24.94 34.71
CA LYS A 49 -7.54 -24.89 33.96
C LYS A 49 -8.64 -24.31 34.86
N LEU A 50 -9.41 -23.38 34.32
CA LEU A 50 -10.60 -22.85 34.96
C LEU A 50 -11.69 -23.92 34.93
N VAL A 51 -12.18 -24.32 36.09
CA VAL A 51 -13.29 -25.29 36.22
C VAL A 51 -14.61 -24.48 36.24
N GLY A 52 -14.70 -23.48 37.10
CA GLY A 52 -15.90 -22.68 37.24
C GLY A 52 -15.72 -21.54 38.23
N PHE A 53 -16.66 -20.60 38.24
CA PHE A 53 -16.75 -19.57 39.25
C PHE A 53 -17.51 -20.07 40.47
N THR A 54 -16.99 -19.80 41.66
CA THR A 54 -17.61 -20.15 42.94
C THR A 54 -18.26 -18.91 43.59
N ARG A 55 -17.75 -17.71 43.25
CA ARG A 55 -18.29 -16.42 43.75
C ARG A 55 -18.10 -15.34 42.69
N CYS A 56 -19.14 -14.51 42.51
CA CYS A 56 -19.16 -13.45 41.48
C CYS A 56 -19.68 -12.10 42.03
N GLU A 57 -19.65 -11.87 43.36
CA GLU A 57 -20.18 -10.62 43.93
C GLU A 57 -19.13 -9.51 43.93
N ASP A 58 -18.30 -9.42 44.99
CA ASP A 58 -17.30 -8.35 45.15
C ASP A 58 -16.02 -8.60 44.32
N PHE A 59 -15.70 -9.85 44.08
CA PHE A 59 -14.54 -10.32 43.27
C PHE A 59 -14.84 -11.70 42.70
N LEU A 60 -14.17 -12.01 41.64
CA LEU A 60 -14.29 -13.32 40.98
C LEU A 60 -13.48 -14.35 41.74
N GLU A 61 -14.12 -15.37 42.29
CA GLU A 61 -13.50 -16.54 42.90
C GLU A 61 -13.76 -17.74 41.99
N ALA A 62 -12.71 -18.48 41.68
CA ALA A 62 -12.78 -19.56 40.71
C ALA A 62 -12.18 -20.84 41.27
N GLU A 63 -12.80 -21.97 40.97
CA GLU A 63 -12.24 -23.28 41.10
C GLU A 63 -11.31 -23.55 39.94
N ILE A 64 -10.06 -23.96 40.23
CA ILE A 64 -9.04 -24.24 39.25
C ILE A 64 -8.45 -25.62 39.42
N CYS A 65 -8.11 -26.28 38.34
CA CYS A 65 -7.33 -27.53 38.36
C CYS A 65 -5.92 -27.22 37.87
N THR A 66 -4.92 -27.39 38.72
CA THR A 66 -3.51 -27.23 38.32
C THR A 66 -3.12 -28.31 37.35
N TYR A 67 -2.47 -27.85 36.26
CA TYR A 67 -2.05 -28.75 35.19
C TYR A 67 -0.52 -28.87 35.17
N ASN A 68 -0.03 -30.10 35.39
CA ASN A 68 1.37 -30.43 35.23
C ASN A 68 1.53 -31.21 33.94
N THR A 69 2.41 -30.78 33.06
CA THR A 69 2.71 -31.48 31.81
C THR A 69 3.33 -32.83 32.16
N ASP A 70 2.75 -33.92 31.66
CA ASP A 70 3.35 -35.25 31.81
C ASP A 70 4.55 -35.37 30.85
N LEU A 71 5.74 -35.16 31.41
CA LEU A 71 7.00 -35.33 30.69
C LEU A 71 7.55 -36.78 30.84
N GLU A 72 7.00 -37.58 31.78
CA GLU A 72 7.49 -38.95 32.03
C GLU A 72 7.09 -39.88 30.87
N GLY A 73 5.95 -39.62 30.22
CA GLY A 73 5.48 -40.36 29.04
C GLY A 73 6.27 -40.09 27.74
N VAL A 74 7.13 -39.08 27.71
CA VAL A 74 7.90 -38.71 26.51
C VAL A 74 9.37 -39.17 26.65
N PRO A 75 9.90 -40.00 25.74
CA PRO A 75 11.29 -40.44 25.77
C PRO A 75 12.28 -39.29 25.77
N SER A 76 13.44 -39.45 26.42
CA SER A 76 14.45 -38.39 26.56
C SER A 76 15.02 -37.90 25.24
N ASP A 77 15.21 -38.81 24.29
CA ASP A 77 15.69 -38.52 22.94
C ASP A 77 14.69 -37.68 22.14
N VAL A 78 13.39 -37.93 22.31
CA VAL A 78 12.32 -37.10 21.71
C VAL A 78 12.31 -35.70 22.32
N ARG A 79 12.45 -35.57 23.63
CA ARG A 79 12.54 -34.29 24.31
C ARG A 79 13.75 -33.48 23.86
N GLU A 80 14.90 -34.12 23.70
CA GLU A 80 16.12 -33.49 23.19
C GLU A 80 15.93 -33.03 21.74
N ALA A 81 15.33 -33.87 20.88
CA ALA A 81 15.01 -33.52 19.51
C ALA A 81 14.05 -32.28 19.42
N MET A 82 13.05 -32.23 20.31
CA MET A 82 12.15 -31.07 20.39
C MET A 82 12.89 -29.78 20.80
N LEU A 83 13.79 -29.86 21.79
CA LEU A 83 14.61 -28.73 22.23
C LEU A 83 15.44 -28.17 21.05
N VAL A 84 16.13 -29.07 20.32
CA VAL A 84 16.89 -28.70 19.13
C VAL A 84 15.98 -28.10 18.07
N GLY A 85 14.83 -28.71 17.77
CA GLY A 85 13.90 -28.25 16.76
C GLY A 85 13.33 -26.87 17.05
N VAL A 86 13.00 -26.54 18.29
CA VAL A 86 12.55 -25.19 18.68
C VAL A 86 13.67 -24.17 18.54
N ARG A 87 14.90 -24.49 18.98
CA ARG A 87 16.07 -23.61 18.85
C ARG A 87 16.39 -23.32 17.42
N GLU A 88 16.49 -24.32 16.54
CA GLU A 88 16.74 -24.14 15.11
C GLU A 88 15.63 -23.31 14.41
N SER A 89 14.37 -23.58 14.77
CA SER A 89 13.24 -22.82 14.20
C SER A 89 13.28 -21.35 14.60
N PHE A 90 13.66 -21.07 15.85
CA PHE A 90 13.84 -19.71 16.33
C PHE A 90 15.05 -19.01 15.69
N GLU A 91 16.15 -19.72 15.48
CA GLU A 91 17.32 -19.17 14.76
C GLU A 91 16.96 -18.78 13.33
N LYS A 92 16.24 -19.67 12.62
CA LYS A 92 15.74 -19.35 11.25
C LYS A 92 14.85 -18.11 11.26
N TYR A 93 13.93 -18.01 12.24
CA TYR A 93 13.09 -16.83 12.42
C TYR A 93 13.94 -15.57 12.63
N ALA A 94 14.88 -15.62 13.54
CA ALA A 94 15.75 -14.50 13.87
C ALA A 94 16.63 -14.04 12.70
N ALA A 95 17.13 -14.98 11.90
CA ALA A 95 17.92 -14.69 10.70
C ALA A 95 17.12 -13.90 9.67
N VAL A 96 15.83 -14.23 9.49
CA VAL A 96 14.95 -13.54 8.54
C VAL A 96 14.52 -12.16 9.05
N VAL A 97 14.22 -12.04 10.34
CA VAL A 97 13.78 -10.77 10.95
C VAL A 97 14.94 -9.79 11.14
N GLY A 98 16.16 -10.28 11.39
CA GLY A 98 17.40 -9.50 11.47
C GLY A 98 17.52 -8.53 12.65
N LYS A 99 16.51 -8.42 13.53
CA LYS A 99 16.45 -7.47 14.66
C LYS A 99 16.27 -8.17 16.02
N VAL A 100 16.65 -9.44 16.11
CA VAL A 100 16.51 -10.19 17.37
C VAL A 100 17.69 -9.91 18.28
N ASN A 101 17.41 -9.65 19.56
CA ASN A 101 18.44 -9.33 20.55
C ASN A 101 19.34 -10.55 20.79
N LYS A 102 20.66 -10.38 20.75
CA LYS A 102 21.64 -11.45 21.05
C LYS A 102 21.46 -12.06 22.44
N GLU A 103 20.94 -11.33 23.39
CA GLU A 103 20.65 -11.82 24.73
C GLU A 103 19.56 -12.90 24.73
N LEU A 104 18.57 -12.81 23.84
CA LEU A 104 17.54 -13.83 23.70
C LEU A 104 18.13 -15.18 23.26
N PHE A 105 19.10 -15.19 22.36
CA PHE A 105 19.78 -16.42 21.95
C PHE A 105 20.51 -17.07 23.11
N ARG A 106 21.25 -16.30 23.91
CA ARG A 106 21.96 -16.82 25.08
C ARG A 106 21.01 -17.38 26.12
N GLN A 107 19.83 -16.81 26.26
CA GLN A 107 18.82 -17.31 27.18
C GLN A 107 18.19 -18.60 26.67
N ILE A 108 17.87 -18.70 25.36
CA ILE A 108 17.32 -19.89 24.72
C ILE A 108 18.28 -21.12 24.91
N GLU A 109 19.58 -20.91 24.78
CA GLU A 109 20.59 -21.95 24.96
C GLU A 109 20.61 -22.51 26.39
N LYS A 110 20.21 -21.73 27.40
CA LYS A 110 20.23 -22.14 28.83
C LYS A 110 19.03 -22.98 29.24
N TYR A 111 17.98 -23.05 28.45
CA TYR A 111 16.80 -23.83 28.78
C TYR A 111 16.99 -25.29 28.39
N ASP A 112 17.10 -26.18 29.37
CA ASP A 112 17.15 -27.63 29.17
C ASP A 112 15.78 -28.29 29.35
N ASP A 113 14.76 -27.53 29.70
CA ASP A 113 13.38 -27.93 29.85
C ASP A 113 12.57 -27.44 28.64
N ILE A 114 11.97 -28.39 27.92
CA ILE A 114 11.21 -28.09 26.71
C ILE A 114 9.97 -27.20 26.97
N GLU A 115 9.29 -27.41 28.09
CA GLU A 115 8.13 -26.62 28.47
C GLU A 115 8.50 -25.14 28.69
N LYS A 116 9.55 -24.92 29.48
CA LYS A 116 10.07 -23.57 29.74
C LYS A 116 10.61 -22.91 28.50
N LEU A 117 11.25 -23.66 27.60
CA LEU A 117 11.75 -23.14 26.33
C LEU A 117 10.62 -22.69 25.43
N ILE A 118 9.54 -23.49 25.28
CA ILE A 118 8.36 -23.13 24.50
C ILE A 118 7.72 -21.87 25.06
N ASP A 119 7.54 -21.76 26.36
CA ASP A 119 6.98 -20.60 27.03
C ASP A 119 7.82 -19.35 26.80
N PHE A 120 9.13 -19.48 26.96
CA PHE A 120 10.07 -18.38 26.75
C PHE A 120 10.04 -17.88 25.29
N VAL A 121 10.09 -18.80 24.33
CA VAL A 121 10.02 -18.46 22.90
C VAL A 121 8.67 -17.80 22.58
N THR A 122 7.56 -18.40 23.03
CA THR A 122 6.20 -17.87 22.78
C THR A 122 6.03 -16.46 23.33
N ASN A 123 6.57 -16.18 24.52
CA ASN A 123 6.46 -14.87 25.13
C ASN A 123 7.22 -13.78 24.35
N ASN A 124 8.36 -14.15 23.75
CA ASN A 124 9.22 -13.24 23.02
C ASN A 124 8.86 -13.11 21.53
N LEU A 125 7.90 -13.89 21.02
CA LEU A 125 7.40 -13.73 19.65
C LEU A 125 6.38 -12.60 19.55
N PRO A 126 6.42 -11.77 18.47
CA PRO A 126 5.46 -10.71 18.20
C PRO A 126 4.17 -11.28 17.57
N VAL A 127 3.51 -12.15 18.29
CA VAL A 127 2.27 -12.82 17.88
C VAL A 127 1.09 -12.33 18.68
N SER A 128 -0.13 -12.52 18.16
CA SER A 128 -1.35 -12.13 18.86
C SER A 128 -1.54 -12.90 20.16
N TYR A 129 -2.27 -12.30 21.11
CA TYR A 129 -2.58 -12.98 22.37
C TYR A 129 -3.33 -14.31 22.15
N ALA A 130 -4.21 -14.38 21.12
CA ALA A 130 -4.91 -15.61 20.76
C ALA A 130 -3.95 -16.73 20.34
N GLN A 131 -2.84 -16.41 19.64
CA GLN A 131 -1.81 -17.39 19.31
C GLN A 131 -1.01 -17.82 20.54
N LYS A 132 -0.67 -16.90 21.44
CA LYS A 132 -0.03 -17.21 22.72
C LYS A 132 -0.92 -18.10 23.57
N GLN A 133 -2.19 -17.78 23.62
CA GLN A 133 -3.19 -18.55 24.35
C GLN A 133 -3.38 -19.96 23.76
N LYS A 134 -3.27 -20.12 22.43
CA LYS A 134 -3.29 -21.43 21.80
C LYS A 134 -2.14 -22.32 22.29
N VAL A 135 -0.92 -21.77 22.37
CA VAL A 135 0.24 -22.50 22.90
C VAL A 135 0.04 -22.84 24.37
N LEU A 136 -0.46 -21.88 25.18
CA LEU A 136 -0.71 -22.09 26.61
C LEU A 136 -1.80 -23.13 26.85
N GLY A 137 -2.86 -23.13 26.04
CA GLY A 137 -4.02 -24.02 26.16
C GLY A 137 -3.83 -25.41 25.59
N THR A 138 -2.74 -25.67 24.88
CA THR A 138 -2.41 -27.04 24.41
C THR A 138 -1.85 -27.84 25.55
N GLU A 139 -2.52 -28.94 25.88
CA GLU A 139 -2.21 -29.74 27.07
C GLU A 139 -0.99 -30.65 26.84
N ASP A 140 -0.98 -31.44 25.76
CA ASP A 140 0.12 -32.36 25.43
C ASP A 140 1.36 -31.60 24.95
N ILE A 141 2.56 -32.08 25.38
CA ILE A 141 3.83 -31.42 25.08
C ILE A 141 4.24 -31.57 23.61
N CYS A 142 3.88 -32.70 22.98
CA CYS A 142 4.18 -32.96 21.58
C CYS A 142 3.32 -32.06 20.71
N ASP A 143 2.02 -31.97 20.99
CA ASP A 143 1.10 -31.07 20.30
C ASP A 143 1.52 -29.60 20.49
N ARG A 144 1.98 -29.26 21.70
CA ARG A 144 2.45 -27.91 22.03
C ARG A 144 3.71 -27.54 21.26
N TYR A 145 4.63 -28.49 21.08
CA TYR A 145 5.79 -28.36 20.22
C TYR A 145 5.38 -28.13 18.77
N GLU A 146 4.43 -28.89 18.23
CA GLU A 146 3.93 -28.69 16.87
C GLU A 146 3.31 -27.32 16.68
N VAL A 147 2.52 -26.85 17.62
CA VAL A 147 1.88 -25.53 17.59
C VAL A 147 2.92 -24.41 17.56
N ILE A 148 3.97 -24.45 18.40
CA ILE A 148 4.98 -23.39 18.40
C ILE A 148 5.83 -23.41 17.15
N VAL A 149 6.20 -24.56 16.62
CA VAL A 149 6.94 -24.71 15.38
C VAL A 149 6.10 -24.19 14.20
N ALA A 150 4.82 -24.52 14.13
CA ALA A 150 3.92 -24.00 13.11
C ALA A 150 3.80 -22.46 13.17
N ILE A 151 3.73 -21.90 14.37
CA ILE A 151 3.72 -20.44 14.56
C ILE A 151 5.04 -19.83 14.06
N LEU A 152 6.19 -20.39 14.42
CA LEU A 152 7.50 -19.91 13.97
C LEU A 152 7.62 -19.95 12.45
N LEU A 153 7.25 -21.06 11.81
CA LEU A 153 7.26 -21.19 10.35
C LEU A 153 6.36 -20.13 9.68
N LYS A 154 5.17 -19.91 10.23
CA LYS A 154 4.28 -18.86 9.74
C LYS A 154 4.91 -17.47 9.84
N GLN A 155 5.57 -17.18 10.98
CA GLN A 155 6.24 -15.88 11.18
C GLN A 155 7.45 -15.73 10.23
N ILE A 156 8.19 -16.78 9.95
CA ILE A 156 9.28 -16.79 8.96
C ILE A 156 8.72 -16.42 7.58
N ASN A 157 7.67 -17.10 7.13
CA ASN A 157 7.06 -16.82 5.83
C ASN A 157 6.55 -15.37 5.73
N VAL A 158 5.87 -14.88 6.76
CA VAL A 158 5.39 -13.48 6.80
C VAL A 158 6.56 -12.48 6.74
N ALA A 159 7.63 -12.74 7.47
CA ALA A 159 8.82 -11.89 7.47
C ALA A 159 9.54 -11.91 6.12
N GLN A 160 9.65 -13.07 5.46
CA GLN A 160 10.22 -13.19 4.11
C GLN A 160 9.42 -12.39 3.09
N ILE A 161 8.09 -12.56 3.05
CA ILE A 161 7.21 -11.80 2.15
C ILE A 161 7.35 -10.29 2.39
N LYS A 162 7.40 -9.86 3.66
CA LYS A 162 7.60 -8.46 4.02
C LYS A 162 8.94 -7.92 3.50
N ASN A 163 10.03 -8.68 3.68
CA ASN A 163 11.36 -8.30 3.21
C ASN A 163 11.41 -8.19 1.68
N ASP A 164 10.83 -9.16 0.96
CA ASP A 164 10.75 -9.14 -0.51
C ASP A 164 9.95 -7.94 -1.01
N PHE A 165 8.85 -7.61 -0.33
CA PHE A 165 8.02 -6.45 -0.67
C PHE A 165 8.78 -5.15 -0.44
N GLN A 166 9.49 -5.02 0.70
CA GLN A 166 10.32 -3.86 1.01
C GLN A 166 11.44 -3.67 -0.03
N GLN A 167 12.10 -4.76 -0.44
CA GLN A 167 13.12 -4.70 -1.48
C GLN A 167 12.56 -4.26 -2.84
N LYS A 168 11.39 -4.77 -3.23
CA LYS A 168 10.73 -4.37 -4.47
C LYS A 168 10.34 -2.89 -4.45
N VAL A 169 9.79 -2.41 -3.34
CA VAL A 169 9.43 -0.99 -3.15
C VAL A 169 10.69 -0.13 -3.20
N LYS A 170 11.74 -0.50 -2.48
CA LYS A 170 13.01 0.23 -2.49
C LYS A 170 13.58 0.35 -3.91
N LYS A 171 13.65 -0.76 -4.66
CA LYS A 171 14.13 -0.75 -6.06
C LYS A 171 13.32 0.18 -6.96
N LYS A 172 11.98 0.23 -6.78
CA LYS A 172 11.12 1.16 -7.55
C LYS A 172 11.38 2.62 -7.17
N VAL A 173 11.48 2.91 -5.87
CA VAL A 173 11.78 4.26 -5.38
C VAL A 173 13.14 4.73 -5.89
N ASP A 174 14.18 3.90 -5.74
CA ASP A 174 15.54 4.21 -6.21
C ASP A 174 15.57 4.48 -7.72
N LYS A 175 14.79 3.70 -8.51
CA LYS A 175 14.67 3.89 -9.96
C LYS A 175 14.02 5.24 -10.29
N HIS A 176 12.88 5.57 -9.67
CA HIS A 176 12.19 6.85 -9.91
C HIS A 176 13.04 8.05 -9.46
N GLN A 177 13.72 7.94 -8.34
CA GLN A 177 14.61 8.98 -7.87
C GLN A 177 15.78 9.22 -8.84
N ARG A 178 16.36 8.14 -9.37
CA ARG A 178 17.43 8.24 -10.37
C ARG A 178 16.92 8.85 -11.68
N GLU A 179 15.74 8.45 -12.16
CA GLU A 179 15.11 9.04 -13.35
C GLU A 179 14.83 10.53 -13.17
N TYR A 180 14.35 10.92 -11.98
CA TYR A 180 14.13 12.34 -11.65
C TYR A 180 15.43 13.13 -11.68
N LEU A 181 16.49 12.65 -11.00
CA LEU A 181 17.79 13.33 -11.00
C LEU A 181 18.39 13.46 -12.40
N LEU A 182 18.27 12.43 -13.23
CA LEU A 182 18.75 12.47 -14.61
C LEU A 182 17.97 13.49 -15.45
N ARG A 183 16.66 13.61 -15.28
CA ARG A 183 15.85 14.63 -15.96
C ARG A 183 16.24 16.04 -15.54
N GLU A 184 16.45 16.23 -14.24
CA GLU A 184 16.89 17.53 -13.70
C GLU A 184 18.27 17.91 -14.22
N GLN A 185 19.23 16.98 -14.26
CA GLN A 185 20.52 17.21 -14.87
C GLN A 185 20.42 17.56 -16.36
N MET A 186 19.54 16.87 -17.10
CA MET A 186 19.30 17.19 -18.51
C MET A 186 18.70 18.59 -18.68
N SER A 187 17.80 19.01 -17.79
CA SER A 187 17.21 20.35 -17.82
C SER A 187 18.26 21.44 -17.62
N VAL A 188 19.12 21.28 -16.61
CA VAL A 188 20.23 22.21 -16.34
C VAL A 188 21.22 22.27 -17.51
N ILE A 189 21.57 21.12 -18.09
CA ILE A 189 22.48 21.08 -19.26
C ILE A 189 21.85 21.79 -20.48
N ARG A 190 20.56 21.60 -20.72
CA ARG A 190 19.84 22.30 -21.81
C ARG A 190 19.80 23.82 -21.59
N GLU A 191 19.59 24.25 -20.34
CA GLU A 191 19.62 25.66 -19.95
C GLU A 191 21.01 26.29 -20.19
N GLU A 192 22.09 25.61 -19.81
CA GLU A 192 23.47 26.06 -20.04
C GLU A 192 23.85 26.06 -21.52
N LEU A 193 23.30 25.15 -22.33
CA LEU A 193 23.52 25.08 -23.78
C LEU A 193 22.69 26.13 -24.55
N GLY A 194 21.82 26.89 -23.88
CA GLY A 194 20.94 27.88 -24.53
C GLY A 194 19.83 27.25 -25.39
N GLU A 195 19.56 25.96 -25.22
CA GLU A 195 18.48 25.25 -25.90
C GLU A 195 17.14 25.59 -25.21
N ASN A 196 16.61 26.79 -25.49
CA ASN A 196 15.35 27.31 -24.93
C ASN A 196 14.08 26.65 -25.51
N ALA A 197 14.11 25.37 -25.83
CA ALA A 197 12.91 24.68 -26.32
C ALA A 197 11.75 24.74 -25.30
N ASP A 198 12.03 24.79 -24.00
CA ASP A 198 11.01 24.94 -22.96
C ASP A 198 10.41 26.36 -22.97
N SER A 199 11.22 27.40 -23.17
CA SER A 199 10.77 28.80 -23.28
C SER A 199 9.89 29.00 -24.53
N GLU A 200 10.29 28.42 -25.65
CA GLU A 200 9.54 28.54 -26.91
C GLU A 200 8.23 27.72 -26.88
N ALA A 201 8.25 26.53 -26.29
CA ALA A 201 7.03 25.73 -26.06
C ALA A 201 6.04 26.45 -25.16
N ASP A 202 6.52 27.16 -24.13
CA ASP A 202 5.65 27.97 -23.26
C ASP A 202 5.07 29.19 -23.96
N GLU A 203 5.82 29.77 -24.89
CA GLU A 203 5.26 30.84 -25.76
C GLU A 203 4.16 30.31 -26.69
N PHE A 204 4.38 29.13 -27.29
CA PHE A 204 3.35 28.49 -28.13
C PHE A 204 2.09 28.14 -27.34
N LEU A 205 2.24 27.68 -26.08
CA LEU A 205 1.10 27.41 -25.20
C LEU A 205 0.29 28.70 -24.93
N LYS A 206 0.95 29.79 -24.60
CA LYS A 206 0.28 31.11 -24.38
C LYS A 206 -0.46 31.56 -25.63
N LYS A 207 0.16 31.45 -26.82
CA LYS A 207 -0.49 31.79 -28.09
C LYS A 207 -1.69 30.88 -28.39
N THR A 208 -1.60 29.56 -28.02
CA THR A 208 -2.70 28.62 -28.18
C THR A 208 -3.90 28.98 -27.30
N GLU A 209 -3.67 29.49 -26.09
CA GLU A 209 -4.73 29.90 -25.17
C GLU A 209 -5.49 31.15 -25.69
N SER A 210 -4.79 32.08 -26.34
CA SER A 210 -5.38 33.29 -26.94
C SER A 210 -5.93 33.06 -28.34
N LEU A 211 -5.70 31.88 -28.95
CA LEU A 211 -6.12 31.59 -30.32
C LEU A 211 -7.64 31.43 -30.43
N ASN A 212 -8.26 32.18 -31.34
CA ASN A 212 -9.68 32.01 -31.66
C ASN A 212 -9.89 30.85 -32.64
N ALA A 213 -9.85 29.62 -32.12
CA ALA A 213 -9.96 28.39 -32.90
C ALA A 213 -10.93 27.40 -32.22
N PRO A 214 -11.48 26.42 -32.96
CA PRO A 214 -12.26 25.31 -32.38
C PRO A 214 -11.49 24.55 -31.31
N GLU A 215 -12.19 24.01 -30.33
CA GLU A 215 -11.56 23.29 -29.21
C GLU A 215 -10.71 22.09 -29.65
N GLU A 216 -11.13 21.43 -30.72
CA GLU A 216 -10.36 20.31 -31.30
C GLU A 216 -8.97 20.72 -31.79
N VAL A 217 -8.89 21.92 -32.40
CA VAL A 217 -7.62 22.48 -32.86
C VAL A 217 -6.71 22.84 -31.69
N ARG A 218 -7.26 23.45 -30.65
CA ARG A 218 -6.50 23.80 -29.44
C ARG A 218 -5.97 22.56 -28.74
N GLN A 219 -6.76 21.49 -28.66
CA GLN A 219 -6.30 20.23 -28.09
C GLN A 219 -5.21 19.57 -28.95
N LYS A 220 -5.32 19.66 -30.27
CA LYS A 220 -4.28 19.15 -31.19
C LYS A 220 -2.98 19.93 -31.01
N LEU A 221 -3.06 21.26 -30.98
CA LEU A 221 -1.91 22.15 -30.75
C LEU A 221 -1.20 21.79 -29.42
N LYS A 222 -1.95 21.67 -28.32
CA LYS A 222 -1.36 21.28 -27.02
C LYS A 222 -0.57 19.97 -27.09
N LYS A 223 -1.10 18.96 -27.79
CA LYS A 223 -0.40 17.68 -27.96
C LYS A 223 0.88 17.82 -28.80
N GLU A 224 0.84 18.59 -29.87
CA GLU A 224 2.03 18.79 -30.72
C GLU A 224 3.09 19.65 -30.02
N ILE A 225 2.69 20.65 -29.22
CA ILE A 225 3.61 21.45 -28.39
C ILE A 225 4.30 20.58 -27.34
N GLU A 226 3.55 19.67 -26.69
CA GLU A 226 4.15 18.73 -25.73
C GLU A 226 5.10 17.74 -26.40
N ARG A 227 4.77 17.28 -27.60
CA ARG A 227 5.68 16.48 -28.42
C ARG A 227 6.93 17.28 -28.78
N TYR A 228 6.80 18.53 -29.23
CA TYR A 228 7.91 19.44 -29.54
C TYR A 228 8.85 19.65 -28.36
N ARG A 229 8.29 19.87 -27.16
CA ARG A 229 9.04 20.01 -25.89
C ARG A 229 9.93 18.79 -25.60
N ASN A 230 9.49 17.59 -25.99
CA ASN A 230 10.21 16.34 -25.76
C ASN A 230 11.24 15.99 -26.87
N LEU A 231 11.24 16.72 -27.97
CA LEU A 231 12.24 16.56 -29.03
C LEU A 231 13.51 17.33 -28.68
N SER A 232 14.66 16.79 -29.07
CA SER A 232 15.92 17.54 -28.95
C SER A 232 15.92 18.71 -29.91
N GLY A 233 16.20 19.93 -29.43
CA GLY A 233 16.06 21.20 -30.17
C GLY A 233 16.83 21.28 -31.50
N SER A 234 17.84 20.44 -31.71
CA SER A 234 18.66 20.39 -32.92
C SER A 234 18.26 19.30 -33.92
N SER A 235 17.17 18.55 -33.69
CA SER A 235 16.74 17.49 -34.61
C SER A 235 15.96 18.04 -35.79
N SER A 236 16.08 17.42 -36.98
CA SER A 236 15.26 17.76 -38.15
C SER A 236 13.76 17.63 -37.87
N GLU A 237 13.38 16.71 -36.99
CA GLU A 237 12.00 16.48 -36.54
C GLU A 237 11.48 17.68 -35.70
N SER A 238 12.32 18.27 -34.88
CA SER A 238 11.99 19.49 -34.10
C SER A 238 11.67 20.67 -35.01
N VAL A 239 12.44 20.90 -36.07
CA VAL A 239 12.21 21.96 -37.05
C VAL A 239 10.86 21.78 -37.75
N VAL A 240 10.53 20.55 -38.15
CA VAL A 240 9.24 20.24 -38.79
C VAL A 240 8.07 20.43 -37.82
N ALA A 241 8.20 19.95 -36.58
CA ALA A 241 7.15 20.13 -35.57
C ALA A 241 6.92 21.61 -35.25
N ARG A 242 8.00 22.41 -35.15
CA ARG A 242 7.92 23.84 -34.97
C ARG A 242 7.14 24.52 -36.10
N GLY A 243 7.54 24.26 -37.36
CA GLY A 243 6.85 24.86 -38.54
C GLY A 243 5.38 24.47 -38.59
N TYR A 244 5.05 23.23 -38.20
CA TYR A 244 3.65 22.81 -38.12
C TYR A 244 2.84 23.56 -37.05
N ILE A 245 3.41 23.76 -35.86
CA ILE A 245 2.78 24.51 -34.76
C ILE A 245 2.58 25.98 -35.20
N GLU A 246 3.62 26.60 -35.75
CA GLU A 246 3.56 28.00 -36.25
C GLU A 246 2.45 28.14 -37.32
N THR A 247 2.38 27.25 -38.30
CA THR A 247 1.34 27.25 -39.32
C THR A 247 -0.06 27.16 -38.71
N LEU A 248 -0.28 26.25 -37.74
CA LEU A 248 -1.58 26.09 -37.09
C LEU A 248 -1.98 27.33 -36.26
N LEU A 249 -1.02 28.05 -35.68
CA LEU A 249 -1.26 29.28 -34.93
C LEU A 249 -1.61 30.47 -35.82
N GLU A 250 -1.13 30.49 -37.08
CA GLU A 250 -1.34 31.56 -38.02
C GLU A 250 -2.64 31.41 -38.84
N LEU A 251 -3.24 30.23 -38.89
CA LEU A 251 -4.46 30.01 -39.65
C LEU A 251 -5.66 30.75 -39.05
N PRO A 252 -6.48 31.42 -39.89
CA PRO A 252 -7.68 32.14 -39.47
C PRO A 252 -8.87 31.20 -39.26
N TRP A 253 -8.85 30.45 -38.15
CA TRP A 253 -9.78 29.35 -37.90
C TRP A 253 -11.26 29.73 -37.85
N ASN A 254 -11.57 30.90 -37.32
CA ASN A 254 -12.94 31.40 -37.17
C ASN A 254 -13.22 32.66 -38.00
N ASP A 255 -12.25 33.05 -38.84
CA ASP A 255 -12.46 34.18 -39.74
C ASP A 255 -13.18 33.68 -41.00
N MET A 256 -14.39 34.09 -41.14
CA MET A 256 -15.21 33.76 -42.30
C MET A 256 -15.46 35.05 -43.10
N SER A 257 -15.46 34.94 -44.43
CA SER A 257 -15.92 36.02 -45.27
C SER A 257 -17.42 36.25 -45.05
N THR A 258 -17.83 37.49 -45.12
CA THR A 258 -19.26 37.81 -45.09
C THR A 258 -19.92 37.35 -46.38
N ASP A 259 -20.97 36.56 -46.23
CA ASP A 259 -21.76 36.09 -47.36
C ASP A 259 -22.40 37.30 -48.05
N ASN A 260 -22.41 37.27 -49.38
CA ASN A 260 -23.10 38.29 -50.17
C ASN A 260 -24.55 37.82 -50.36
N THR A 261 -25.47 38.54 -49.78
CA THR A 261 -26.91 38.21 -49.77
C THR A 261 -27.69 38.92 -50.92
N ASP A 262 -26.99 39.54 -51.87
CA ASP A 262 -27.58 40.22 -53.02
C ASP A 262 -28.08 39.20 -54.06
N LEU A 263 -29.39 38.92 -54.02
CA LEU A 263 -30.05 38.01 -54.95
C LEU A 263 -30.00 38.49 -56.43
N ASP A 264 -30.09 39.79 -56.67
CA ASP A 264 -30.03 40.34 -58.02
C ASP A 264 -28.66 40.07 -58.65
N ARG A 265 -27.62 40.20 -57.86
CA ARG A 265 -26.25 39.84 -58.29
C ARG A 265 -26.09 38.38 -58.54
N ALA A 266 -26.69 37.48 -57.67
CA ALA A 266 -26.66 36.05 -57.83
C ALA A 266 -27.40 35.63 -59.13
N GLU A 267 -28.57 36.26 -59.43
CA GLU A 267 -29.31 36.00 -60.65
C GLU A 267 -28.50 36.45 -61.90
N LYS A 268 -27.85 37.60 -61.86
CA LYS A 268 -27.00 38.05 -62.91
C LYS A 268 -25.85 37.08 -63.22
N ILE A 269 -25.12 36.61 -62.17
CA ILE A 269 -24.04 35.63 -62.33
C ILE A 269 -24.56 34.35 -62.95
N LEU A 270 -25.68 33.82 -62.45
CA LEU A 270 -26.31 32.63 -63.01
C LEU A 270 -26.70 32.76 -64.47
N ASN A 271 -27.16 33.98 -64.88
CA ASN A 271 -27.56 34.23 -66.27
C ASN A 271 -26.36 34.47 -67.20
N ASP A 272 -25.28 35.06 -66.69
CA ASP A 272 -24.07 35.34 -67.48
C ASP A 272 -23.24 34.02 -67.68
N ASP A 273 -23.19 33.16 -66.70
CA ASP A 273 -22.36 31.97 -66.74
C ASP A 273 -23.04 30.72 -67.35
N HIS A 274 -24.40 30.70 -67.37
CA HIS A 274 -25.16 29.53 -67.84
C HIS A 274 -26.23 29.92 -68.87
N TYR A 275 -26.20 29.23 -69.99
CA TYR A 275 -27.25 29.44 -71.05
C TYR A 275 -28.48 28.57 -70.78
N GLY A 276 -29.67 29.09 -70.76
CA GLY A 276 -30.92 28.37 -70.49
C GLY A 276 -31.07 28.02 -69.02
N LEU A 277 -31.62 26.82 -68.73
CA LEU A 277 -31.81 26.28 -67.40
C LEU A 277 -32.63 27.17 -66.44
N SER A 278 -33.70 27.86 -66.94
CA SER A 278 -34.50 28.80 -66.15
C SER A 278 -35.03 28.21 -64.85
N ASP A 279 -35.63 27.01 -64.88
CA ASP A 279 -36.22 26.39 -63.72
C ASP A 279 -35.18 26.03 -62.64
N VAL A 280 -33.95 25.70 -63.06
CA VAL A 280 -32.85 25.38 -62.12
C VAL A 280 -32.32 26.67 -61.49
N LYS A 281 -32.19 27.77 -62.29
CA LYS A 281 -31.76 29.07 -61.77
C LYS A 281 -32.74 29.61 -60.74
N GLU A 282 -34.04 29.55 -61.03
CA GLU A 282 -35.10 29.95 -60.12
C GLU A 282 -35.02 29.17 -58.81
N ARG A 283 -34.83 27.84 -58.90
CA ARG A 283 -34.69 26.99 -57.69
C ARG A 283 -33.45 27.34 -56.85
N VAL A 284 -32.33 27.71 -57.48
CA VAL A 284 -31.13 28.19 -56.77
C VAL A 284 -31.37 29.51 -56.06
N LEU A 285 -32.04 30.46 -56.73
CA LEU A 285 -32.38 31.75 -56.13
C LEU A 285 -33.39 31.63 -54.99
N GLU A 286 -34.39 30.75 -55.11
CA GLU A 286 -35.29 30.39 -54.00
C GLU A 286 -34.52 29.85 -52.80
N PHE A 287 -33.58 28.91 -53.03
CA PHE A 287 -32.76 28.35 -51.97
C PHE A 287 -31.91 29.42 -51.29
N LEU A 288 -31.27 30.32 -52.06
CA LEU A 288 -30.48 31.41 -51.50
C LEU A 288 -31.34 32.40 -50.73
N SER A 289 -32.57 32.68 -51.16
CA SER A 289 -33.49 33.58 -50.45
C SER A 289 -33.97 33.05 -49.10
N VAL A 290 -34.07 31.72 -48.93
CA VAL A 290 -34.46 31.09 -47.67
C VAL A 290 -33.30 31.00 -46.69
N ARG A 291 -32.07 30.97 -47.20
CA ARG A 291 -30.85 30.88 -46.37
C ARG A 291 -30.38 32.23 -45.81
N ASN A 292 -30.83 33.31 -46.38
CA ASN A 292 -30.61 34.66 -45.86
C ASN A 292 -31.61 34.96 -44.74
#